data_669c311c79c91bba75f00ffcdb29dda9
#
_entry.id   669c311c79c91bba75f00ffcdb29dda9
#
_cell.length_a   1.000
_cell.length_b   1.000
_cell.length_c   1.000
_cell.angle_alpha   90.00
_cell.angle_beta   90.00
_cell.angle_gamma   90.00
#
_symmetry.space_group_name_H-M   'P 1'
#
loop_
_entity.id
_entity.type
_entity.pdbx_description
1 polymer ?
#
loop_
_entity_poly.entity_id
_entity_poly.type
_entity_poly.pdbx_seq_one_letter_code
_entity_poly.pdbx_strand_id
1 'polypeptide(L)'
;VKFENPKVSTLFLDDAMSNRGHIWNKTIPLLGKHAFMGSGANTYMFEVSQEDYISQNYVYGANSYDVKAHSWYLQQWVETGLLGTLALLVFLFWYLVQSVRIYRRVDLHESISWIGFGLFAAVLVYMFAGIVNDSNVCTAPVFWGMLGLGLAVNRMLVKKENLFAKEPVSEKNDVVVEQNDLKTEKAVTTETSAKKQSGKKQSRKQRKSVKS
;
A
#
# COMPACT_ATOMS: atom_id res chain seq x y z
N VAL A 1 0.04 35.01 -46.88
CA VAL A 1 0.18 35.16 -45.42
C VAL A 1 1.03 34.02 -44.94
N LYS A 2 2.26 34.33 -44.47
CA LYS A 2 3.16 33.35 -43.86
C LYS A 2 2.64 33.14 -42.41
N PHE A 3 1.98 32.06 -42.14
CA PHE A 3 1.67 31.69 -40.78
C PHE A 3 2.96 31.14 -40.14
N GLU A 4 3.59 31.90 -39.28
CA GLU A 4 4.64 31.38 -38.43
C GLU A 4 3.94 30.61 -37.29
N ASN A 5 4.21 29.33 -37.24
CA ASN A 5 3.81 28.52 -36.10
C ASN A 5 4.36 29.15 -34.83
N PRO A 6 3.54 29.44 -33.80
CA PRO A 6 4.09 29.86 -32.51
C PRO A 6 5.03 28.74 -32.06
N LYS A 7 6.27 29.12 -31.68
CA LYS A 7 7.29 28.19 -31.17
C LYS A 7 6.77 27.64 -29.84
N VAL A 8 6.00 26.56 -29.90
CA VAL A 8 5.72 25.75 -28.73
C VAL A 8 7.05 25.13 -28.33
N SER A 9 7.45 25.28 -27.08
CA SER A 9 8.66 24.64 -26.57
C SER A 9 8.52 23.13 -26.73
N THR A 10 9.20 22.54 -27.69
CA THR A 10 9.19 21.13 -28.00
C THR A 10 10.01 20.37 -26.96
N LEU A 11 9.47 20.16 -25.77
CA LEU A 11 10.09 19.28 -24.78
C LEU A 11 9.94 17.81 -25.20
N PHE A 12 8.83 17.49 -25.84
CA PHE A 12 8.54 16.18 -26.40
C PHE A 12 8.41 16.25 -27.93
N LEU A 13 8.75 15.15 -28.61
CA LEU A 13 8.41 14.98 -30.02
C LEU A 13 6.89 14.95 -30.15
N ASP A 14 6.32 15.77 -31.02
CA ASP A 14 4.88 15.90 -31.18
C ASP A 14 4.21 14.55 -31.51
N ASP A 15 4.88 13.71 -32.31
CA ASP A 15 4.42 12.37 -32.68
C ASP A 15 4.61 11.31 -31.57
N ALA A 16 5.28 11.66 -30.47
CA ALA A 16 5.54 10.70 -29.40
C ALA A 16 4.26 10.23 -28.74
N MET A 17 4.21 8.95 -28.41
CA MET A 17 3.09 8.32 -27.70
C MET A 17 1.72 8.56 -28.35
N SER A 18 1.65 8.40 -29.67
CA SER A 18 0.40 8.57 -30.43
C SER A 18 -0.15 10.00 -30.34
N ASN A 19 0.71 10.98 -30.67
CA ASN A 19 0.44 12.43 -30.70
C ASN A 19 0.18 13.09 -29.32
N ARG A 20 0.41 12.35 -28.20
CA ARG A 20 0.28 12.93 -26.85
C ARG A 20 1.36 13.94 -26.53
N GLY A 21 2.53 13.85 -27.18
CA GLY A 21 3.63 14.82 -27.03
C GLY A 21 3.17 16.24 -27.30
N HIS A 22 2.36 16.45 -28.34
CA HIS A 22 1.79 17.76 -28.67
C HIS A 22 0.93 18.34 -27.53
N ILE A 23 0.02 17.51 -26.96
CA ILE A 23 -0.83 17.92 -25.84
C ILE A 23 0.00 18.22 -24.59
N TRP A 24 1.00 17.40 -24.28
CA TRP A 24 1.87 17.59 -23.12
C TRP A 24 2.73 18.86 -23.24
N ASN A 25 3.22 19.19 -24.45
CA ASN A 25 3.93 20.44 -24.70
C ASN A 25 3.07 21.67 -24.38
N LYS A 26 1.75 21.60 -24.62
CA LYS A 26 0.79 22.65 -24.25
C LYS A 26 0.45 22.62 -22.75
N THR A 27 0.42 21.43 -22.13
CA THR A 27 0.04 21.26 -20.73
C THR A 27 1.12 21.68 -19.76
N ILE A 28 2.40 21.42 -20.06
CA ILE A 28 3.51 21.70 -19.15
C ILE A 28 3.59 23.17 -18.71
N PRO A 29 3.44 24.17 -19.59
CA PRO A 29 3.41 25.57 -19.17
C PRO A 29 2.27 25.88 -18.17
N LEU A 30 1.13 25.17 -18.26
CA LEU A 30 -0.01 25.35 -17.35
C LEU A 30 0.31 24.90 -15.93
N LEU A 31 1.23 23.93 -15.74
CA LEU A 31 1.66 23.47 -14.43
C LEU A 31 2.24 24.61 -13.59
N GLY A 32 3.02 25.49 -14.22
CA GLY A 32 3.56 26.69 -13.57
C GLY A 32 2.46 27.71 -13.22
N LYS A 33 1.48 27.92 -14.12
CA LYS A 33 0.35 28.80 -13.90
C LYS A 33 -0.53 28.35 -12.73
N HIS A 34 -0.73 27.03 -12.60
CA HIS A 34 -1.57 26.40 -11.57
C HIS A 34 -0.73 25.68 -10.51
N ALA A 35 0.42 26.25 -10.11
CA ALA A 35 1.35 25.57 -9.21
C ALA A 35 0.79 25.29 -7.82
N PHE A 36 0.04 26.23 -7.23
CA PHE A 36 -0.49 26.07 -5.86
C PHE A 36 -1.96 25.65 -5.85
N MET A 37 -2.80 26.38 -6.54
CA MET A 37 -4.23 26.11 -6.67
C MET A 37 -4.52 25.77 -8.12
N GLY A 38 -5.25 24.68 -8.34
CA GLY A 38 -5.70 24.31 -9.67
C GLY A 38 -6.74 25.26 -10.22
N SER A 39 -7.08 25.07 -11.47
CA SER A 39 -8.14 25.83 -12.17
C SER A 39 -9.55 25.41 -11.77
N GLY A 40 -9.70 24.22 -11.15
CA GLY A 40 -10.97 23.60 -10.79
C GLY A 40 -11.21 22.28 -11.52
N ALA A 41 -12.13 21.49 -10.98
CA ALA A 41 -12.44 20.18 -11.57
C ALA A 41 -13.01 20.33 -12.98
N ASN A 42 -12.50 19.54 -13.93
CA ASN A 42 -12.93 19.48 -15.31
C ASN A 42 -12.79 20.83 -16.08
N THR A 43 -11.88 21.69 -15.66
CA THR A 43 -11.62 23.00 -16.31
C THR A 43 -10.47 22.96 -17.31
N TYR A 44 -9.78 21.83 -17.46
CA TYR A 44 -8.59 21.68 -18.32
C TYR A 44 -8.80 22.25 -19.73
N MET A 45 -9.95 21.95 -20.38
CA MET A 45 -10.24 22.41 -21.73
C MET A 45 -10.33 23.94 -21.90
N PHE A 46 -10.60 24.67 -20.80
CA PHE A 46 -10.65 26.14 -20.80
C PHE A 46 -9.28 26.77 -20.53
N GLU A 47 -8.37 26.00 -19.95
CA GLU A 47 -7.03 26.46 -19.62
C GLU A 47 -6.01 26.19 -20.71
N VAL A 48 -6.18 25.08 -21.46
CA VAL A 48 -5.29 24.74 -22.57
C VAL A 48 -5.55 25.67 -23.75
N SER A 49 -4.47 26.17 -24.39
CA SER A 49 -4.63 27.03 -25.56
C SER A 49 -5.20 26.24 -26.72
N GLN A 50 -6.35 26.71 -27.22
CA GLN A 50 -7.00 26.20 -28.44
C GLN A 50 -6.62 27.04 -29.67
N GLU A 51 -5.71 28.00 -29.53
CA GLU A 51 -5.36 28.96 -30.59
C GLU A 51 -4.58 28.34 -31.73
N ASP A 52 -3.95 27.19 -31.48
CA ASP A 52 -3.17 26.46 -32.48
C ASP A 52 -4.06 25.54 -33.33
N TYR A 53 -5.09 26.11 -33.90
CA TYR A 53 -6.09 25.42 -34.72
C TYR A 53 -5.46 24.70 -35.94
N ILE A 54 -4.38 25.25 -36.50
CA ILE A 54 -3.73 24.68 -37.69
C ILE A 54 -2.98 23.40 -37.31
N SER A 55 -2.21 23.40 -36.22
CA SER A 55 -1.51 22.20 -35.75
C SER A 55 -2.49 21.14 -35.27
N GLN A 56 -3.56 21.54 -34.59
CA GLN A 56 -4.62 20.61 -34.17
C GLN A 56 -5.29 19.93 -35.35
N ASN A 57 -5.67 20.69 -36.38
CA ASN A 57 -6.25 20.12 -37.59
C ASN A 57 -5.30 19.19 -38.34
N TYR A 58 -4.00 19.51 -38.35
CA TYR A 58 -2.98 18.68 -38.98
C TYR A 58 -2.78 17.35 -38.23
N VAL A 59 -2.76 17.40 -36.89
CA VAL A 59 -2.47 16.23 -36.03
C VAL A 59 -3.71 15.36 -35.82
N TYR A 60 -4.89 15.97 -35.58
CA TYR A 60 -6.10 15.26 -35.15
C TYR A 60 -7.28 15.32 -36.13
N GLY A 61 -7.13 16.08 -37.20
CA GLY A 61 -8.22 16.34 -38.17
C GLY A 61 -9.09 17.54 -37.85
N ALA A 62 -9.96 17.91 -38.79
CA ALA A 62 -10.81 19.09 -38.67
C ALA A 62 -11.74 19.03 -37.45
N ASN A 63 -11.89 20.17 -36.77
CA ASN A 63 -12.75 20.37 -35.59
C ASN A 63 -12.37 19.57 -34.33
N SER A 64 -11.09 19.26 -34.16
CA SER A 64 -10.58 18.66 -32.93
C SER A 64 -10.24 19.71 -31.89
N TYR A 65 -10.57 19.44 -30.62
CA TYR A 65 -10.23 20.28 -29.47
C TYR A 65 -9.50 19.46 -28.42
N ASP A 66 -8.49 20.06 -27.78
CA ASP A 66 -7.79 19.46 -26.65
C ASP A 66 -8.65 19.55 -25.38
N VAL A 67 -9.42 18.54 -25.10
CA VAL A 67 -10.33 18.51 -23.94
C VAL A 67 -9.72 17.85 -22.71
N LYS A 68 -8.62 17.10 -22.88
CA LYS A 68 -7.95 16.33 -21.83
C LYS A 68 -6.44 16.28 -22.05
N ALA A 69 -5.68 16.16 -20.93
CA ALA A 69 -4.23 16.07 -20.96
C ALA A 69 -3.68 14.72 -21.44
N HIS A 70 -4.51 13.69 -21.58
CA HIS A 70 -4.11 12.29 -21.83
C HIS A 70 -3.00 11.81 -20.88
N SER A 71 -3.02 12.35 -19.67
CA SER A 71 -2.27 11.91 -18.49
C SER A 71 -3.06 12.32 -17.26
N TRP A 72 -3.46 11.33 -16.45
CA TRP A 72 -4.22 11.58 -15.23
C TRP A 72 -3.49 12.54 -14.29
N TYR A 73 -2.19 12.37 -14.14
CA TYR A 73 -1.39 13.18 -13.22
C TYR A 73 -1.23 14.62 -13.69
N LEU A 74 -1.00 14.86 -14.97
CA LEU A 74 -0.89 16.21 -15.54
C LEU A 74 -2.23 16.94 -15.45
N GLN A 75 -3.32 16.26 -15.80
CA GLN A 75 -4.65 16.84 -15.69
C GLN A 75 -5.01 17.16 -14.23
N GLN A 76 -4.73 16.21 -13.30
CA GLN A 76 -4.95 16.42 -11.88
C GLN A 76 -4.18 17.64 -11.36
N TRP A 77 -2.93 17.85 -11.80
CA TRP A 77 -2.16 19.03 -11.40
C TRP A 77 -2.79 20.32 -11.90
N VAL A 78 -3.17 20.41 -13.17
CA VAL A 78 -3.84 21.61 -13.69
C VAL A 78 -5.13 21.91 -12.96
N GLU A 79 -5.92 20.88 -12.65
CA GLU A 79 -7.26 21.02 -12.05
C GLU A 79 -7.23 21.25 -10.53
N THR A 80 -6.33 20.59 -9.78
CA THR A 80 -6.30 20.65 -8.30
C THR A 80 -5.04 21.33 -7.73
N GLY A 81 -4.08 21.65 -8.60
CA GLY A 81 -2.79 22.20 -8.21
C GLY A 81 -1.81 21.16 -7.68
N LEU A 82 -0.59 21.61 -7.41
CA LEU A 82 0.50 20.76 -6.93
C LEU A 82 0.18 20.12 -5.59
N LEU A 83 -0.45 20.86 -4.66
CA LEU A 83 -0.77 20.35 -3.32
C LEU A 83 -1.75 19.19 -3.38
N GLY A 84 -2.82 19.32 -4.18
CA GLY A 84 -3.83 18.27 -4.37
C GLY A 84 -3.22 17.01 -5.03
N THR A 85 -2.39 17.23 -6.05
CA THR A 85 -1.70 16.14 -6.75
C THR A 85 -0.69 15.44 -5.86
N LEU A 86 0.09 16.17 -5.07
CA LEU A 86 1.02 15.58 -4.11
C LEU A 86 0.30 14.78 -3.03
N ALA A 87 -0.80 15.29 -2.48
CA ALA A 87 -1.60 14.56 -1.50
C ALA A 87 -2.11 13.23 -2.08
N LEU A 88 -2.60 13.25 -3.32
CA LEU A 88 -3.01 12.03 -4.03
C LEU A 88 -1.83 11.05 -4.21
N LEU A 89 -0.70 11.53 -4.69
CA LEU A 89 0.50 10.69 -4.92
C LEU A 89 1.03 10.09 -3.61
N VAL A 90 1.09 10.88 -2.53
CA VAL A 90 1.51 10.40 -1.20
C VAL A 90 0.56 9.32 -0.70
N PHE A 91 -0.75 9.51 -0.85
CA PHE A 91 -1.75 8.53 -0.46
C PHE A 91 -1.61 7.22 -1.24
N LEU A 92 -1.48 7.29 -2.56
CA LEU A 92 -1.29 6.11 -3.41
C LEU A 92 0.03 5.41 -3.10
N PHE A 93 1.11 6.15 -2.94
CA PHE A 93 2.42 5.60 -2.58
C PHE A 93 2.38 4.92 -1.20
N TRP A 94 1.74 5.54 -0.21
CA TRP A 94 1.53 4.93 1.10
C TRP A 94 0.78 3.59 1.00
N TYR A 95 -0.30 3.54 0.20
CA TYR A 95 -1.03 2.29 -0.06
C TYR A 95 -0.12 1.21 -0.67
N LEU A 96 0.69 1.57 -1.68
CA LEU A 96 1.61 0.62 -2.32
C LEU A 96 2.65 0.09 -1.33
N VAL A 97 3.30 0.98 -0.57
CA VAL A 97 4.31 0.59 0.42
C VAL A 97 3.70 -0.31 1.50
N GLN A 98 2.52 0.03 2.00
CA GLN A 98 1.82 -0.79 2.98
C GLN A 98 1.48 -2.17 2.41
N SER A 99 0.92 -2.23 1.22
CA SER A 99 0.56 -3.49 0.54
C SER A 99 1.78 -4.38 0.33
N VAL A 100 2.89 -3.83 -0.19
CA VAL A 100 4.13 -4.59 -0.37
C VAL A 100 4.65 -5.14 0.95
N ARG A 101 4.64 -4.35 2.03
CA ARG A 101 5.08 -4.81 3.36
C ARG A 101 4.24 -5.97 3.89
N ILE A 102 2.92 -5.94 3.66
CA ILE A 102 1.99 -6.98 4.08
C ILE A 102 2.21 -8.24 3.25
N TYR A 103 2.13 -8.15 1.91
CA TYR A 103 2.23 -9.33 1.03
C TYR A 103 3.61 -10.02 1.02
N ARG A 104 4.65 -9.35 1.53
CA ARG A 104 5.95 -9.99 1.78
C ARG A 104 6.00 -10.83 3.07
N ARG A 105 4.98 -10.74 3.93
CA ARG A 105 4.94 -11.39 5.25
C ARG A 105 3.82 -12.40 5.41
N VAL A 106 2.76 -12.29 4.61
CA VAL A 106 1.60 -13.21 4.65
C VAL A 106 1.84 -14.42 3.74
N ASP A 107 1.20 -15.54 4.10
CA ASP A 107 1.14 -16.69 3.22
C ASP A 107 0.16 -16.43 2.07
N LEU A 108 0.69 -16.45 0.84
CA LEU A 108 -0.11 -16.26 -0.36
C LEU A 108 -0.99 -17.47 -0.73
N HIS A 109 -0.89 -18.61 -0.04
CA HIS A 109 -1.76 -19.76 -0.33
C HIS A 109 -3.19 -19.57 0.20
N GLU A 110 -3.42 -18.61 1.07
CA GLU A 110 -4.76 -18.28 1.54
C GLU A 110 -5.56 -17.47 0.52
N SER A 111 -6.84 -17.81 0.34
CA SER A 111 -7.73 -17.15 -0.64
C SER A 111 -7.83 -15.64 -0.45
N ILE A 112 -7.86 -15.16 0.81
CA ILE A 112 -7.96 -13.72 1.09
C ILE A 112 -6.68 -12.96 0.70
N SER A 113 -5.51 -13.60 0.85
CA SER A 113 -4.22 -13.02 0.45
C SER A 113 -4.13 -12.89 -1.07
N TRP A 114 -4.61 -13.88 -1.83
CA TRP A 114 -4.70 -13.82 -3.29
C TRP A 114 -5.62 -12.72 -3.78
N ILE A 115 -6.82 -12.57 -3.18
CA ILE A 115 -7.76 -11.50 -3.51
C ILE A 115 -7.09 -10.14 -3.27
N GLY A 116 -6.46 -9.97 -2.12
CA GLY A 116 -5.78 -8.73 -1.77
C GLY A 116 -4.62 -8.41 -2.71
N PHE A 117 -3.82 -9.40 -3.07
CA PHE A 117 -2.73 -9.25 -4.04
C PHE A 117 -3.24 -8.89 -5.43
N GLY A 118 -4.36 -9.50 -5.87
CA GLY A 118 -5.03 -9.14 -7.12
C GLY A 118 -5.52 -7.69 -7.14
N LEU A 119 -6.12 -7.21 -6.04
CA LEU A 119 -6.54 -5.81 -5.89
C LEU A 119 -5.33 -4.85 -5.90
N PHE A 120 -4.25 -5.21 -5.22
CA PHE A 120 -3.00 -4.45 -5.26
C PHE A 120 -2.44 -4.34 -6.68
N ALA A 121 -2.37 -5.45 -7.41
CA ALA A 121 -1.90 -5.48 -8.78
C ALA A 121 -2.78 -4.63 -9.71
N ALA A 122 -4.11 -4.69 -9.57
CA ALA A 122 -5.06 -3.89 -10.34
C ALA A 122 -4.87 -2.39 -10.11
N VAL A 123 -4.70 -1.96 -8.85
CA VAL A 123 -4.41 -0.56 -8.50
C VAL A 123 -3.08 -0.12 -9.11
N LEU A 124 -2.05 -0.96 -9.02
CA LEU A 124 -0.73 -0.68 -9.59
C LEU A 124 -0.80 -0.47 -11.10
N VAL A 125 -1.46 -1.38 -11.82
CA VAL A 125 -1.66 -1.27 -13.28
C VAL A 125 -2.41 0.00 -13.65
N TYR A 126 -3.47 0.35 -12.91
CA TYR A 126 -4.21 1.59 -13.16
C TYR A 126 -3.34 2.83 -12.96
N MET A 127 -2.50 2.85 -11.92
CA MET A 127 -1.56 3.94 -11.68
C MET A 127 -0.56 4.10 -12.83
N PHE A 128 -0.01 3.00 -13.35
CA PHE A 128 0.87 3.04 -14.52
C PHE A 128 0.14 3.50 -15.79
N ALA A 129 -1.07 2.99 -16.01
CA ALA A 129 -1.90 3.43 -17.14
C ALA A 129 -2.21 4.93 -17.08
N GLY A 130 -2.38 5.48 -15.88
CA GLY A 130 -2.64 6.90 -15.64
C GLY A 130 -1.51 7.85 -16.06
N ILE A 131 -0.29 7.34 -16.30
CA ILE A 131 0.80 8.17 -16.85
C ILE A 131 0.46 8.64 -18.26
N VAL A 132 -0.14 7.76 -19.06
CA VAL A 132 -0.41 7.98 -20.49
C VAL A 132 -1.91 7.97 -20.83
N ASN A 133 -2.79 7.85 -19.85
CA ASN A 133 -4.24 7.85 -20.05
C ASN A 133 -4.93 8.73 -19.02
N ASP A 134 -6.12 9.19 -19.41
CA ASP A 134 -7.00 9.95 -18.53
C ASP A 134 -7.75 9.02 -17.58
N SER A 135 -8.05 9.53 -16.39
CA SER A 135 -9.10 8.98 -15.56
C SER A 135 -10.46 9.35 -16.15
N ASN A 136 -11.35 8.40 -16.32
CA ASN A 136 -12.68 8.65 -16.87
C ASN A 136 -13.78 8.13 -15.96
N VAL A 137 -15.01 8.59 -16.22
CA VAL A 137 -16.18 8.32 -15.38
C VAL A 137 -16.50 6.83 -15.29
N CYS A 138 -16.15 6.03 -16.30
CA CYS A 138 -16.42 4.60 -16.30
C CYS A 138 -15.41 3.81 -15.46
N THR A 139 -14.13 4.18 -15.51
CA THR A 139 -13.05 3.43 -14.85
C THR A 139 -12.69 3.95 -13.45
N ALA A 140 -12.86 5.27 -13.21
CA ALA A 140 -12.51 5.86 -11.92
C ALA A 140 -13.28 5.25 -10.74
N PRO A 141 -14.60 5.03 -10.77
CA PRO A 141 -15.31 4.41 -9.65
C PRO A 141 -14.81 2.99 -9.35
N VAL A 142 -14.48 2.23 -10.39
CA VAL A 142 -13.93 0.87 -10.24
C VAL A 142 -12.56 0.92 -9.56
N PHE A 143 -11.69 1.83 -9.99
CA PHE A 143 -10.38 2.04 -9.36
C PHE A 143 -10.50 2.39 -7.87
N TRP A 144 -11.34 3.36 -7.52
CA TRP A 144 -11.54 3.77 -6.12
C TRP A 144 -12.17 2.66 -5.29
N GLY A 145 -13.08 1.86 -5.87
CA GLY A 145 -13.65 0.68 -5.23
C GLY A 145 -12.59 -0.39 -4.96
N MET A 146 -11.75 -0.72 -5.94
CA MET A 146 -10.65 -1.68 -5.77
C MET A 146 -9.63 -1.21 -4.74
N LEU A 147 -9.29 0.08 -4.73
CA LEU A 147 -8.39 0.68 -3.74
C LEU A 147 -8.97 0.57 -2.32
N GLY A 148 -10.26 0.89 -2.14
CA GLY A 148 -10.96 0.77 -0.87
C GLY A 148 -11.02 -0.67 -0.37
N LEU A 149 -11.37 -1.63 -1.23
CA LEU A 149 -11.35 -3.06 -0.92
C LEU A 149 -9.94 -3.54 -0.59
N GLY A 150 -8.93 -3.10 -1.33
CA GLY A 150 -7.53 -3.42 -1.06
C GLY A 150 -7.08 -2.94 0.32
N LEU A 151 -7.46 -1.73 0.72
CA LEU A 151 -7.21 -1.20 2.08
C LEU A 151 -7.92 -2.04 3.16
N ALA A 152 -9.17 -2.46 2.91
CA ALA A 152 -9.92 -3.30 3.84
C ALA A 152 -9.25 -4.67 4.03
N VAL A 153 -8.87 -5.33 2.92
CA VAL A 153 -8.16 -6.62 2.95
C VAL A 153 -6.81 -6.47 3.66
N ASN A 154 -6.04 -5.42 3.38
CA ASN A 154 -4.78 -5.15 4.07
C ASN A 154 -4.97 -5.05 5.59
N ARG A 155 -6.01 -4.37 6.06
CA ARG A 155 -6.33 -4.27 7.50
C ARG A 155 -6.73 -5.62 8.10
N MET A 156 -7.51 -6.42 7.37
CA MET A 156 -7.90 -7.77 7.81
C MET A 156 -6.68 -8.68 7.95
N LEU A 157 -5.76 -8.67 6.98
CA LEU A 157 -4.54 -9.46 7.03
C LEU A 157 -3.63 -9.04 8.18
N VAL A 158 -3.43 -7.73 8.39
CA VAL A 158 -2.65 -7.22 9.52
C VAL A 158 -3.22 -7.67 10.86
N LYS A 159 -4.55 -7.60 11.02
CA LYS A 159 -5.23 -8.02 12.26
C LYS A 159 -5.14 -9.53 12.47
N LYS A 160 -5.36 -10.32 11.41
CA LYS A 160 -5.34 -11.79 11.47
C LYS A 160 -3.96 -12.32 11.85
N GLU A 161 -2.91 -11.81 11.21
CA GLU A 161 -1.54 -12.28 11.34
C GLU A 161 -0.78 -11.59 12.49
N ASN A 162 -1.37 -10.62 13.17
CA ASN A 162 -0.68 -9.75 14.16
C ASN A 162 0.67 -9.22 13.63
N LEU A 163 0.77 -8.95 12.31
CA LEU A 163 2.02 -8.70 11.58
C LEU A 163 2.89 -7.58 12.16
N PHE A 164 2.31 -6.68 12.92
CA PHE A 164 2.98 -5.52 13.51
C PHE A 164 2.80 -5.45 15.04
N ALA A 165 2.19 -6.45 15.66
CA ALA A 165 2.20 -6.58 17.10
C ALA A 165 3.65 -6.88 17.53
N LYS A 166 4.22 -6.07 18.44
CA LYS A 166 5.38 -6.50 19.22
C LYS A 166 4.94 -7.75 19.95
N GLU A 167 5.66 -8.86 19.78
CA GLU A 167 5.43 -10.06 20.60
C GLU A 167 5.39 -9.60 22.07
N PRO A 168 4.34 -9.91 22.83
CA PRO A 168 4.36 -9.68 24.25
C PRO A 168 5.50 -10.55 24.81
N VAL A 169 6.50 -9.92 25.39
CA VAL A 169 7.67 -10.54 26.06
C VAL A 169 7.25 -11.45 27.23
N SER A 170 5.93 -11.58 27.50
CA SER A 170 5.37 -12.20 28.70
C SER A 170 5.20 -13.73 28.61
N GLU A 171 5.03 -14.34 27.45
CA GLU A 171 4.62 -15.76 27.42
C GLU A 171 5.77 -16.76 27.62
N LYS A 172 7.03 -16.35 27.38
CA LYS A 172 8.19 -17.22 27.64
C LYS A 172 8.56 -17.29 29.13
N ASN A 173 8.24 -16.25 29.91
CA ASN A 173 8.57 -16.25 31.34
C ASN A 173 7.57 -17.10 32.15
N ASP A 174 6.30 -17.14 31.77
CA ASP A 174 5.29 -17.88 32.50
C ASP A 174 5.48 -19.40 32.32
N VAL A 175 5.86 -19.87 31.13
CA VAL A 175 6.15 -21.30 30.87
C VAL A 175 7.42 -21.74 31.60
N VAL A 176 8.43 -20.87 31.73
CA VAL A 176 9.69 -21.19 32.46
C VAL A 176 9.46 -21.20 33.97
N VAL A 177 8.59 -20.31 34.49
CA VAL A 177 8.22 -20.28 35.91
C VAL A 177 7.41 -21.54 36.27
N GLU A 178 6.40 -21.89 35.47
CA GLU A 178 5.58 -23.10 35.71
C GLU A 178 6.40 -24.40 35.62
N GLN A 179 7.37 -24.50 34.71
CA GLN A 179 8.26 -25.65 34.64
C GLN A 179 9.26 -25.71 35.81
N ASN A 180 9.69 -24.59 36.37
CA ASN A 180 10.57 -24.57 37.53
C ASN A 180 9.79 -24.91 38.81
N ASP A 181 8.56 -24.45 38.96
CA ASP A 181 7.72 -24.77 40.11
C ASP A 181 7.36 -26.25 40.13
N LEU A 182 7.04 -26.87 38.98
CA LEU A 182 6.82 -28.31 38.85
C LEU A 182 8.06 -29.16 39.14
N LYS A 183 9.27 -28.67 38.83
CA LYS A 183 10.53 -29.34 39.19
C LYS A 183 10.81 -29.25 40.68
N THR A 184 10.55 -28.12 41.28
CA THR A 184 10.78 -27.87 42.73
C THR A 184 9.79 -28.70 43.57
N GLU A 185 8.53 -28.79 43.17
CA GLU A 185 7.50 -29.60 43.84
C GLU A 185 7.82 -31.11 43.77
N LYS A 186 8.31 -31.61 42.62
CA LYS A 186 8.76 -33.01 42.46
C LYS A 186 10.00 -33.31 43.32
N ALA A 187 10.96 -32.38 43.44
CA ALA A 187 12.11 -32.56 44.27
C ALA A 187 11.78 -32.62 45.75
N VAL A 188 10.90 -31.75 46.23
CA VAL A 188 10.43 -31.73 47.64
C VAL A 188 9.63 -33.01 47.99
N THR A 189 8.79 -33.49 47.04
CA THR A 189 8.01 -34.74 47.27
C THR A 189 8.92 -35.97 47.34
N THR A 190 10.03 -35.98 46.54
CA THR A 190 11.00 -37.08 46.51
C THR A 190 11.81 -37.12 47.82
N GLU A 191 12.27 -35.98 48.32
CA GLU A 191 12.99 -35.89 49.61
C GLU A 191 12.13 -36.28 50.83
N THR A 192 10.86 -35.85 50.83
CA THR A 192 9.93 -36.18 51.89
C THR A 192 9.64 -37.69 51.91
N SER A 193 9.52 -38.34 50.75
CA SER A 193 9.36 -39.78 50.64
C SER A 193 10.59 -40.57 51.08
N ALA A 194 11.80 -40.08 50.75
CA ALA A 194 13.08 -40.70 51.20
C ALA A 194 13.29 -40.61 52.73
N LYS A 195 12.96 -39.46 53.36
CA LYS A 195 12.97 -39.31 54.82
C LYS A 195 12.02 -40.22 55.55
N LYS A 196 10.79 -40.45 55.00
CA LYS A 196 9.79 -41.34 55.57
C LYS A 196 10.21 -42.84 55.52
N GLN A 197 10.94 -43.25 54.50
CA GLN A 197 11.48 -44.62 54.38
C GLN A 197 12.70 -44.83 55.30
N SER A 198 13.57 -43.84 55.50
CA SER A 198 14.68 -43.89 56.40
C SER A 198 14.24 -44.01 57.86
N GLY A 199 13.26 -43.23 58.31
CA GLY A 199 12.67 -43.28 59.66
C GLY A 199 12.02 -44.65 59.93
N LYS A 200 11.36 -45.26 58.95
CA LYS A 200 10.73 -46.59 59.09
C LYS A 200 11.75 -47.75 59.20
N LYS A 201 12.91 -47.62 58.57
CA LYS A 201 14.05 -48.58 58.70
C LYS A 201 14.71 -48.50 60.07
N GLN A 202 14.91 -47.35 60.64
CA GLN A 202 15.49 -47.16 62.00
C GLN A 202 14.58 -47.70 63.11
N SER A 203 13.30 -47.39 63.06
CA SER A 203 12.30 -47.92 64.02
C SER A 203 12.18 -49.46 63.98
N ARG A 204 12.41 -50.09 62.83
CA ARG A 204 12.37 -51.55 62.68
C ARG A 204 13.66 -52.26 63.21
N LYS A 205 14.84 -51.55 63.19
CA LYS A 205 16.07 -52.04 63.79
C LYS A 205 16.06 -51.99 65.31
N GLN A 206 15.51 -50.89 65.91
CA GLN A 206 15.36 -50.78 67.37
C GLN A 206 14.41 -51.82 67.96
N ARG A 207 13.32 -52.18 67.26
CA ARG A 207 12.43 -53.24 67.72
C ARG A 207 12.98 -54.67 67.69
N LYS A 208 14.08 -54.91 66.89
CA LYS A 208 14.73 -56.21 66.85
C LYS A 208 15.83 -56.39 67.93
N SER A 209 16.41 -55.27 68.47
CA SER A 209 17.43 -55.33 69.51
C SER A 209 16.85 -55.42 70.92
N VAL A 210 15.56 -55.24 71.11
CA VAL A 210 14.87 -55.35 72.42
C VAL A 210 14.23 -56.77 72.63
N LYS A 211 14.36 -57.69 71.65
CA LYS A 211 13.80 -59.06 71.73
C LYS A 211 14.91 -60.12 71.67
N SER A 212 16.16 -59.77 71.98
CA SER A 212 17.28 -60.72 72.16
C SER A 212 17.75 -60.70 73.59
#